data_462f369caf09e36088a89aaa35bacafa
#
_entry.id   462f369caf09e36088a89aaa35bacafa
#
_cell.length_a   1.000
_cell.length_b   1.000
_cell.length_c   1.000
_cell.angle_alpha   90.00
_cell.angle_beta   90.00
_cell.angle_gamma   90.00
#
_symmetry.space_group_name_H-M   'P 1'
#
loop_
_entity.id
_entity.type
_entity.pdbx_description
1 polymer ?
#
loop_
_entity_poly.entity_id
_entity_poly.type
_entity_poly.pdbx_seq_one_letter_code
_entity_poly.pdbx_strand_id
1 'polypeptide(L)'
;KKRSFVYIRRQLDTDTAERVRQMQIPGIYIGNEVRRNYPDGEISAHVVGFTDSDNNGREGVELADDSQLSGKAGSRRVIRDRLGRVVEDVWVKEASAGNDVVLSIDSRLQFIAHNALKAAVERHDAKAGAVVVADVRTGEILAMSNWPTYDPNVRKSLRFENVRNRVLTDT
;
A
#
# COMPACT_ATOMS: atom_id res chain seq x y z
N LYS A 1 19.58 10.98 24.40
CA LYS A 1 18.80 9.73 24.65
C LYS A 1 19.47 8.61 23.88
N LYS A 2 20.00 7.58 24.56
CA LYS A 2 20.50 6.36 23.90
C LYS A 2 19.29 5.67 23.28
N ARG A 3 19.25 5.54 21.95
CA ARG A 3 18.24 4.71 21.27
C ARG A 3 18.57 3.25 21.57
N SER A 4 17.66 2.54 22.19
CA SER A 4 17.81 1.11 22.49
C SER A 4 17.51 0.21 21.29
N PHE A 5 16.96 0.78 20.21
CA PHE A 5 16.51 0.05 19.02
C PHE A 5 16.61 0.94 17.78
N VAL A 6 17.06 0.37 16.66
CA VAL A 6 17.13 1.03 15.35
C VAL A 6 16.74 0.03 14.26
N TYR A 7 15.86 0.42 13.36
CA TYR A 7 15.59 -0.36 12.15
C TYR A 7 16.78 -0.28 11.20
N ILE A 8 17.39 -1.42 10.90
CA ILE A 8 18.42 -1.52 9.87
C ILE A 8 17.76 -1.50 8.49
N ARG A 9 16.70 -2.29 8.31
CA ARG A 9 15.89 -2.34 7.10
C ARG A 9 14.48 -2.82 7.44
N ARG A 10 13.49 -2.20 6.80
CA ARG A 10 12.08 -2.58 6.90
C ARG A 10 11.63 -3.23 5.60
N GLN A 11 10.60 -4.05 5.68
CA GLN A 11 9.95 -4.72 4.54
C GLN A 11 10.96 -5.51 3.67
N LEU A 12 11.81 -6.27 4.35
CA LEU A 12 12.78 -7.15 3.72
C LEU A 12 12.03 -8.32 3.05
N ASP A 13 12.53 -8.78 1.91
CA ASP A 13 12.04 -10.00 1.30
C ASP A 13 12.35 -11.23 2.15
N THR A 14 11.51 -12.26 2.02
CA THR A 14 11.56 -13.47 2.85
C THR A 14 12.89 -14.20 2.73
N ASP A 15 13.45 -14.28 1.50
CA ASP A 15 14.69 -15.01 1.25
C ASP A 15 15.90 -14.32 1.89
N THR A 16 15.95 -12.99 1.82
CA THR A 16 16.99 -12.21 2.47
C THR A 16 16.84 -12.26 4.00
N ALA A 17 15.61 -12.22 4.52
CA ALA A 17 15.34 -12.35 5.95
C ALA A 17 15.83 -13.71 6.48
N GLU A 18 15.56 -14.80 5.75
CA GLU A 18 15.99 -16.12 6.13
C GLU A 18 17.52 -16.26 6.12
N ARG A 19 18.20 -15.73 5.09
CA ARG A 19 19.67 -15.70 5.06
C ARG A 19 20.26 -14.95 6.25
N VAL A 20 19.68 -13.80 6.62
CA VAL A 20 20.14 -13.02 7.80
C VAL A 20 19.88 -13.80 9.09
N ARG A 21 18.75 -14.50 9.20
CA ARG A 21 18.42 -15.36 10.35
C ARG A 21 19.46 -16.47 10.54
N GLN A 22 19.87 -17.12 9.45
CA GLN A 22 20.87 -18.19 9.45
C GLN A 22 22.27 -17.70 9.88
N MET A 23 22.59 -16.42 9.67
CA MET A 23 23.88 -15.84 10.10
C MET A 23 23.99 -15.72 11.62
N GLN A 24 22.90 -15.81 12.38
CA GLN A 24 22.85 -15.74 13.85
C GLN A 24 23.65 -14.55 14.45
N ILE A 25 23.61 -13.38 13.82
CA ILE A 25 24.39 -12.21 14.22
C ILE A 25 23.86 -11.67 15.56
N PRO A 26 24.67 -11.60 16.62
CA PRO A 26 24.24 -11.08 17.91
C PRO A 26 23.75 -9.64 17.81
N GLY A 27 22.58 -9.35 18.40
CA GLY A 27 21.98 -8.01 18.40
C GLY A 27 21.13 -7.69 17.18
N ILE A 28 21.04 -8.57 16.19
CA ILE A 28 20.09 -8.44 15.06
C ILE A 28 18.87 -9.29 15.34
N TYR A 29 17.70 -8.66 15.21
CA TYR A 29 16.41 -9.30 15.40
C TYR A 29 15.56 -9.12 14.14
N ILE A 30 14.87 -10.17 13.72
CA ILE A 30 13.93 -10.15 12.60
C ILE A 30 12.52 -10.17 13.16
N GLY A 31 11.76 -9.13 12.89
CA GLY A 31 10.34 -9.03 13.21
C GLY A 31 9.47 -9.29 11.98
N ASN A 32 8.23 -9.73 12.20
CA ASN A 32 7.25 -9.83 11.13
C ASN A 32 6.63 -8.45 10.88
N GLU A 33 6.56 -8.06 9.63
CA GLU A 33 5.88 -6.86 9.16
C GLU A 33 4.83 -7.23 8.10
N VAL A 34 3.69 -6.56 8.10
CA VAL A 34 2.69 -6.68 7.05
C VAL A 34 2.98 -5.62 5.99
N ARG A 35 2.85 -5.98 4.74
CA ARG A 35 2.99 -5.08 3.60
C ARG A 35 1.76 -5.19 2.71
N ARG A 36 1.22 -4.06 2.29
CA ARG A 36 0.21 -4.00 1.23
C ARG A 36 0.81 -4.50 -0.09
N ASN A 37 0.04 -5.31 -0.79
CA ASN A 37 0.36 -5.78 -2.13
C ASN A 37 -0.75 -5.34 -3.09
N TYR A 38 -0.37 -4.79 -4.23
CA TYR A 38 -1.25 -4.25 -5.25
C TYR A 38 -1.15 -5.10 -6.51
N PRO A 39 -1.99 -6.13 -6.68
CA PRO A 39 -1.87 -7.10 -7.78
C PRO A 39 -1.96 -6.46 -9.16
N ASP A 40 -2.81 -5.44 -9.32
CA ASP A 40 -3.01 -4.74 -10.59
C ASP A 40 -1.88 -3.73 -10.93
N GLY A 41 -0.94 -3.52 -10.01
CA GLY A 41 0.21 -2.64 -10.22
C GLY A 41 -0.20 -1.25 -10.73
N GLU A 42 0.37 -0.84 -11.86
CA GLU A 42 0.16 0.48 -12.45
C GLU A 42 -1.27 0.71 -13.00
N ILE A 43 -2.02 -0.35 -13.29
CA ILE A 43 -3.35 -0.27 -13.91
C ILE A 43 -4.36 0.43 -13.00
N SER A 44 -4.36 0.06 -11.71
CA SER A 44 -5.31 0.59 -10.70
C SER A 44 -4.66 1.59 -9.74
N ALA A 45 -3.41 1.98 -9.98
CA ALA A 45 -2.61 2.78 -9.05
C ALA A 45 -3.29 4.07 -8.59
N HIS A 46 -3.89 4.84 -9.49
CA HIS A 46 -4.54 6.11 -9.14
C HIS A 46 -5.91 5.95 -8.47
N VAL A 47 -6.55 4.79 -8.62
CA VAL A 47 -7.81 4.47 -7.94
C VAL A 47 -7.51 3.97 -6.53
N VAL A 48 -6.71 2.91 -6.43
CA VAL A 48 -6.40 2.25 -5.16
C VAL A 48 -5.47 3.10 -4.32
N GLY A 49 -4.48 3.73 -4.93
CA GLY A 49 -3.45 4.49 -4.22
C GLY A 49 -2.37 3.60 -3.63
N PHE A 50 -1.77 4.07 -2.55
CA PHE A 50 -0.72 3.34 -1.83
C PHE A 50 -0.64 3.75 -0.36
N THR A 51 0.01 2.90 0.44
CA THR A 51 0.32 3.18 1.85
C THR A 51 1.78 3.53 2.04
N ASP A 52 2.10 4.19 3.16
CA ASP A 52 3.49 4.37 3.60
C ASP A 52 4.07 3.09 4.22
N SER A 53 5.28 3.19 4.79
CA SER A 53 5.93 2.05 5.47
C SER A 53 5.27 1.65 6.77
N ASP A 54 4.43 2.49 7.33
CA ASP A 54 3.65 2.21 8.55
C ASP A 54 2.23 1.74 8.24
N ASN A 55 1.94 1.48 6.94
CA ASN A 55 0.66 1.09 6.37
C ASN A 55 -0.45 2.15 6.51
N ASN A 56 -0.11 3.44 6.65
CA ASN A 56 -1.08 4.51 6.56
C ASN A 56 -1.33 4.85 5.09
N GLY A 57 -2.59 5.06 4.71
CA GLY A 57 -2.97 5.46 3.36
C GLY A 57 -2.38 6.82 2.98
N ARG A 58 -1.89 6.95 1.74
CA ARG A 58 -1.27 8.18 1.24
C ARG A 58 -1.96 8.76 0.02
N GLU A 59 -2.59 7.93 -0.78
CA GLU A 59 -3.32 8.31 -1.99
C GLU A 59 -4.50 7.37 -2.23
N GLY A 60 -5.43 7.80 -3.08
CA GLY A 60 -6.55 7.00 -3.55
C GLY A 60 -7.47 6.48 -2.45
N VAL A 61 -8.03 5.30 -2.66
CA VAL A 61 -8.91 4.61 -1.71
C VAL A 61 -8.15 4.26 -0.41
N GLU A 62 -6.87 3.91 -0.48
CA GLU A 62 -6.05 3.67 0.72
C GLU A 62 -6.04 4.89 1.66
N LEU A 63 -6.03 6.11 1.13
CA LEU A 63 -6.12 7.33 1.93
C LEU A 63 -7.56 7.64 2.34
N ALA A 64 -8.50 7.56 1.41
CA ALA A 64 -9.89 7.94 1.65
C ALA A 64 -10.57 7.05 2.71
N ASP A 65 -10.30 5.74 2.64
CA ASP A 65 -10.88 4.73 3.52
C ASP A 65 -9.88 4.14 4.52
N ASP A 66 -8.79 4.85 4.80
CA ASP A 66 -7.74 4.39 5.72
C ASP A 66 -8.30 3.93 7.07
N SER A 67 -9.27 4.65 7.63
CA SER A 67 -9.91 4.30 8.89
C SER A 67 -10.69 2.98 8.87
N GLN A 68 -11.18 2.54 7.70
CA GLN A 68 -11.89 1.29 7.51
C GLN A 68 -10.93 0.15 7.15
N LEU A 69 -9.96 0.44 6.29
CA LEU A 69 -8.95 -0.50 5.83
C LEU A 69 -7.93 -0.84 6.91
N SER A 70 -7.62 0.13 7.79
CA SER A 70 -6.70 -0.08 8.90
C SER A 70 -7.35 -0.88 10.01
N GLY A 71 -6.74 -2.00 10.40
CA GLY A 71 -7.15 -2.74 11.58
C GLY A 71 -6.85 -1.98 12.88
N LYS A 72 -7.34 -2.49 13.97
CA LYS A 72 -7.03 -1.99 15.32
C LYS A 72 -5.94 -2.84 15.93
N ALA A 73 -4.82 -2.20 16.29
CA ALA A 73 -3.72 -2.89 16.96
C ALA A 73 -4.19 -3.45 18.32
N GLY A 74 -3.85 -4.70 18.58
CA GLY A 74 -4.00 -5.31 19.88
C GLY A 74 -2.95 -4.78 20.86
N SER A 75 -3.20 -4.96 22.13
CA SER A 75 -2.23 -4.72 23.18
C SER A 75 -2.02 -5.96 24.04
N ARG A 76 -0.77 -6.25 24.37
CA ARG A 76 -0.36 -7.41 25.13
C ARG A 76 0.49 -6.96 26.31
N ARG A 77 0.15 -7.43 27.51
CA ARG A 77 0.95 -7.20 28.70
C ARG A 77 1.85 -8.40 28.91
N VAL A 78 3.16 -8.15 28.91
CA VAL A 78 4.16 -9.19 29.16
C VAL A 78 4.92 -8.80 30.42
N ILE A 79 4.82 -9.62 31.48
CA ILE A 79 5.59 -9.46 32.71
C ILE A 79 6.80 -10.38 32.62
N ARG A 80 8.00 -9.81 32.80
CA ARG A 80 9.28 -10.55 32.75
C ARG A 80 9.92 -10.55 34.14
N ASP A 81 10.55 -11.67 34.49
CA ASP A 81 11.39 -11.77 35.68
C ASP A 81 12.72 -11.01 35.50
N ARG A 82 13.53 -10.98 36.57
CA ARG A 82 14.85 -10.33 36.53
C ARG A 82 15.83 -10.96 35.51
N LEU A 83 15.55 -12.17 35.07
CA LEU A 83 16.36 -12.89 34.07
C LEU A 83 15.79 -12.71 32.66
N GLY A 84 14.73 -11.87 32.47
CA GLY A 84 14.11 -11.59 31.20
C GLY A 84 13.13 -12.68 30.72
N ARG A 85 12.85 -13.69 31.52
CA ARG A 85 11.89 -14.77 31.18
C ARG A 85 10.46 -14.26 31.33
N VAL A 86 9.59 -14.60 30.40
CA VAL A 86 8.17 -14.25 30.45
C VAL A 86 7.50 -15.09 31.56
N VAL A 87 6.98 -14.41 32.55
CA VAL A 87 6.25 -15.00 33.69
C VAL A 87 4.74 -14.94 33.46
N GLU A 88 4.30 -13.82 32.87
CA GLU A 88 2.87 -13.62 32.57
C GLU A 88 2.74 -12.98 31.19
N ASP A 89 1.78 -13.43 30.42
CA ASP A 89 1.53 -13.00 29.06
C ASP A 89 0.03 -13.00 28.78
N VAL A 90 -0.58 -11.82 28.87
CA VAL A 90 -2.03 -11.66 28.76
C VAL A 90 -2.37 -10.65 27.67
N TRP A 91 -3.29 -11.01 26.80
CA TRP A 91 -3.91 -10.07 25.89
C TRP A 91 -4.81 -9.11 26.66
N VAL A 92 -4.48 -7.82 26.61
CA VAL A 92 -5.31 -6.75 27.19
C VAL A 92 -6.39 -6.32 26.19
N LYS A 93 -6.04 -6.35 24.92
CA LYS A 93 -6.94 -6.06 23.79
C LYS A 93 -6.52 -6.90 22.60
N GLU A 94 -7.46 -7.62 22.02
CA GLU A 94 -7.22 -8.36 20.79
C GLU A 94 -7.06 -7.41 19.58
N ALA A 95 -6.20 -7.80 18.65
CA ALA A 95 -6.11 -7.11 17.37
C ALA A 95 -7.34 -7.44 16.53
N SER A 96 -7.87 -6.45 15.82
CA SER A 96 -8.91 -6.68 14.80
C SER A 96 -8.40 -6.28 13.41
N ALA A 97 -8.69 -7.11 12.42
CA ALA A 97 -8.43 -6.78 11.03
C ALA A 97 -9.24 -5.56 10.59
N GLY A 98 -8.79 -4.90 9.53
CA GLY A 98 -9.58 -3.90 8.82
C GLY A 98 -10.72 -4.55 8.04
N ASN A 99 -11.61 -3.72 7.52
CA ASN A 99 -12.72 -4.15 6.69
C ASN A 99 -12.33 -4.16 5.20
N ASP A 100 -13.03 -4.97 4.42
CA ASP A 100 -12.93 -4.91 2.97
C ASP A 100 -13.75 -3.73 2.43
N VAL A 101 -13.24 -3.10 1.38
CA VAL A 101 -13.92 -2.03 0.64
C VAL A 101 -14.16 -2.51 -0.78
N VAL A 102 -15.42 -2.48 -1.21
CA VAL A 102 -15.82 -2.86 -2.56
C VAL A 102 -16.04 -1.60 -3.40
N LEU A 103 -15.39 -1.52 -4.54
CA LEU A 103 -15.47 -0.39 -5.45
C LEU A 103 -16.40 -0.71 -6.64
N SER A 104 -16.92 0.32 -7.28
CA SER A 104 -17.68 0.20 -8.54
C SER A 104 -16.81 -0.08 -9.77
N ILE A 105 -15.49 -0.07 -9.60
CA ILE A 105 -14.53 -0.28 -10.69
C ILE A 105 -14.66 -1.69 -11.25
N ASP A 106 -14.88 -1.79 -12.56
CA ASP A 106 -14.78 -3.04 -13.30
C ASP A 106 -13.33 -3.24 -13.76
N SER A 107 -12.70 -4.32 -13.30
CA SER A 107 -11.26 -4.58 -13.56
C SER A 107 -10.94 -4.76 -15.04
N ARG A 108 -11.91 -5.27 -15.86
CA ARG A 108 -11.73 -5.44 -17.31
C ARG A 108 -11.79 -4.10 -18.01
N LEU A 109 -12.75 -3.25 -17.65
CA LEU A 109 -12.86 -1.89 -18.20
C LEU A 109 -11.66 -1.06 -17.77
N GLN A 110 -11.20 -1.18 -16.52
CA GLN A 110 -10.02 -0.51 -16.02
C GLN A 110 -8.76 -0.89 -16.83
N PHE A 111 -8.57 -2.18 -17.09
CA PHE A 111 -7.47 -2.68 -17.93
C PHE A 111 -7.51 -2.14 -19.36
N ILE A 112 -8.69 -2.18 -19.98
CA ILE A 112 -8.89 -1.67 -21.35
C ILE A 112 -8.63 -0.17 -21.41
N ALA A 113 -9.21 0.59 -20.48
CA ALA A 113 -9.08 2.04 -20.41
C ALA A 113 -7.61 2.46 -20.21
N HIS A 114 -6.90 1.79 -19.30
CA HIS A 114 -5.49 2.04 -19.05
C HIS A 114 -4.62 1.83 -20.29
N ASN A 115 -4.76 0.68 -20.96
CA ASN A 115 -3.96 0.36 -22.14
C ASN A 115 -4.30 1.27 -23.34
N ALA A 116 -5.57 1.59 -23.53
CA ALA A 116 -6.01 2.51 -24.58
C ALA A 116 -5.43 3.93 -24.35
N LEU A 117 -5.46 4.41 -23.11
CA LEU A 117 -4.89 5.69 -22.73
C LEU A 117 -3.38 5.71 -22.98
N LYS A 118 -2.66 4.71 -22.51
CA LYS A 118 -1.20 4.56 -22.72
C LYS A 118 -0.88 4.62 -24.21
N ALA A 119 -1.52 3.80 -25.01
CA ALA A 119 -1.29 3.77 -26.47
C ALA A 119 -1.64 5.10 -27.14
N ALA A 120 -2.68 5.81 -26.70
CA ALA A 120 -3.04 7.13 -27.21
C ALA A 120 -1.98 8.18 -26.89
N VAL A 121 -1.51 8.24 -25.64
CA VAL A 121 -0.47 9.19 -25.23
C VAL A 121 0.83 8.94 -25.98
N GLU A 122 1.25 7.69 -26.12
CA GLU A 122 2.45 7.31 -26.87
C GLU A 122 2.32 7.64 -28.37
N ARG A 123 1.17 7.35 -28.99
CA ARG A 123 0.91 7.63 -30.41
C ARG A 123 0.96 9.11 -30.75
N HIS A 124 0.46 9.95 -29.86
CA HIS A 124 0.33 11.39 -30.07
C HIS A 124 1.45 12.21 -29.43
N ASP A 125 2.45 11.56 -28.86
CA ASP A 125 3.56 12.18 -28.12
C ASP A 125 3.03 13.19 -27.07
N ALA A 126 1.92 12.84 -26.41
CA ALA A 126 1.29 13.69 -25.42
C ALA A 126 2.06 13.61 -24.09
N LYS A 127 2.09 14.73 -23.36
CA LYS A 127 2.78 14.78 -22.05
C LYS A 127 2.04 14.02 -20.97
N ALA A 128 0.71 13.99 -21.06
CA ALA A 128 -0.15 13.35 -20.10
C ALA A 128 -1.53 13.07 -20.72
N GLY A 129 -2.31 12.23 -20.05
CA GLY A 129 -3.68 11.96 -20.41
C GLY A 129 -4.46 11.38 -19.23
N ALA A 130 -5.77 11.44 -19.32
CA ALA A 130 -6.68 10.87 -18.35
C ALA A 130 -7.92 10.32 -19.04
N VAL A 131 -8.53 9.29 -18.47
CA VAL A 131 -9.78 8.69 -18.94
C VAL A 131 -10.65 8.30 -17.77
N VAL A 132 -11.96 8.55 -17.90
CA VAL A 132 -12.99 8.11 -16.97
C VAL A 132 -14.08 7.41 -17.78
N VAL A 133 -14.51 6.27 -17.26
CA VAL A 133 -15.69 5.54 -17.77
C VAL A 133 -16.72 5.49 -16.66
N ALA A 134 -17.91 6.01 -16.91
CA ALA A 134 -19.00 6.03 -15.94
C ALA A 134 -20.28 5.45 -16.53
N ASP A 135 -21.09 4.80 -15.71
CA ASP A 135 -22.45 4.42 -16.06
C ASP A 135 -23.35 5.66 -15.97
N VAL A 136 -23.92 6.06 -17.09
CA VAL A 136 -24.75 7.28 -17.17
C VAL A 136 -26.06 7.17 -16.40
N ARG A 137 -26.53 5.97 -16.06
CA ARG A 137 -27.78 5.74 -15.34
C ARG A 137 -27.59 5.78 -13.83
N THR A 138 -26.45 5.25 -13.33
CA THR A 138 -26.15 5.14 -11.89
C THR A 138 -25.19 6.21 -11.40
N GLY A 139 -24.36 6.75 -12.31
CA GLY A 139 -23.27 7.67 -11.97
C GLY A 139 -22.02 6.97 -11.42
N GLU A 140 -22.02 5.63 -11.37
CA GLU A 140 -20.89 4.86 -10.89
C GLU A 140 -19.69 4.98 -11.83
N ILE A 141 -18.50 5.15 -11.25
CA ILE A 141 -17.25 5.14 -12.00
C ILE A 141 -16.81 3.69 -12.19
N LEU A 142 -16.81 3.24 -13.44
CA LEU A 142 -16.43 1.88 -13.81
C LEU A 142 -14.94 1.74 -14.14
N ALA A 143 -14.29 2.82 -14.61
CA ALA A 143 -12.86 2.88 -14.80
C ALA A 143 -12.36 4.31 -14.68
N MET A 144 -11.15 4.48 -14.12
CA MET A 144 -10.46 5.77 -14.03
C MET A 144 -8.95 5.54 -14.16
N SER A 145 -8.34 6.11 -15.19
CA SER A 145 -6.90 5.95 -15.43
C SER A 145 -6.25 7.27 -15.78
N ASN A 146 -5.00 7.40 -15.37
CA ASN A 146 -4.15 8.55 -15.65
C ASN A 146 -2.82 8.07 -16.26
N TRP A 147 -2.22 8.93 -17.08
CA TRP A 147 -0.88 8.77 -17.62
C TRP A 147 -0.09 10.08 -17.50
N PRO A 148 1.19 10.08 -17.10
CA PRO A 148 1.97 8.93 -16.66
C PRO A 148 1.43 8.31 -15.38
N THR A 149 1.82 7.04 -15.15
CA THR A 149 1.42 6.25 -13.99
C THR A 149 2.62 5.78 -13.17
N TYR A 150 2.36 5.04 -12.10
CA TYR A 150 3.37 4.48 -11.21
C TYR A 150 2.97 3.07 -10.75
N ASP A 151 3.93 2.26 -10.31
CA ASP A 151 3.64 1.01 -9.63
C ASP A 151 3.68 1.23 -8.11
N PRO A 152 2.55 1.07 -7.39
CA PRO A 152 2.47 1.25 -5.94
C PRO A 152 3.31 0.23 -5.16
N ASN A 153 3.68 -0.91 -5.77
CA ASN A 153 4.57 -1.89 -5.17
C ASN A 153 6.04 -1.43 -5.17
N VAL A 154 6.42 -0.51 -6.07
CA VAL A 154 7.80 -0.03 -6.27
C VAL A 154 7.97 1.38 -5.72
N ARG A 155 8.08 1.50 -4.40
CA ARG A 155 8.16 2.81 -3.70
C ARG A 155 9.29 3.73 -4.18
N LYS A 156 10.38 3.18 -4.67
CA LYS A 156 11.53 3.97 -5.17
C LYS A 156 11.23 4.72 -6.47
N SER A 157 10.20 4.30 -7.21
CA SER A 157 9.79 4.93 -8.49
C SER A 157 8.70 5.99 -8.33
N LEU A 158 8.19 6.20 -7.11
CA LEU A 158 7.14 7.20 -6.83
C LEU A 158 7.69 8.61 -7.07
N ARG A 159 7.30 9.21 -8.20
CA ARG A 159 7.52 10.63 -8.50
C ARG A 159 6.21 11.37 -8.36
N PHE A 160 6.25 12.56 -7.79
CA PHE A 160 5.06 13.38 -7.58
C PHE A 160 4.24 13.57 -8.87
N GLU A 161 4.91 13.76 -10.00
CA GLU A 161 4.29 13.93 -11.32
C GLU A 161 3.48 12.70 -11.77
N ASN A 162 3.91 11.49 -11.38
CA ASN A 162 3.25 10.24 -11.74
C ASN A 162 2.13 9.86 -10.78
N VAL A 163 2.23 10.29 -9.52
CA VAL A 163 1.25 9.99 -8.46
C VAL A 163 0.00 10.87 -8.60
N ARG A 164 0.16 12.06 -9.16
CA ARG A 164 -0.94 13.03 -9.31
C ARG A 164 -2.12 12.44 -10.08
N ASN A 165 -3.29 12.45 -9.46
CA ASN A 165 -4.53 12.04 -10.11
C ASN A 165 -5.08 13.19 -10.96
N ARG A 166 -4.74 13.19 -12.25
CA ARG A 166 -5.10 14.26 -13.19
C ARG A 166 -6.60 14.32 -13.47
N VAL A 167 -7.30 13.20 -13.37
CA VAL A 167 -8.78 13.19 -13.50
C VAL A 167 -9.42 14.13 -12.48
N LEU A 168 -8.85 14.22 -11.28
CA LEU A 168 -9.42 14.99 -10.17
C LEU A 168 -8.76 16.38 -9.98
N THR A 169 -7.52 16.53 -10.42
CA THR A 169 -6.71 17.72 -10.06
C THR A 169 -6.35 18.62 -11.22
N ASP A 170 -6.44 18.16 -12.47
CA ASP A 170 -6.15 18.97 -13.64
C ASP A 170 -7.45 19.62 -14.15
N THR A 171 -7.41 20.93 -14.34
CA THR A 171 -8.48 21.77 -14.92
C THR A 171 -8.08 22.19 -16.32
#